data_6dcf0db484bc1d5d621936c8b6294392
#
_entry.id   6dcf0db484bc1d5d621936c8b6294392
#
_cell.length_a   1.000
_cell.length_b   1.000
_cell.length_c   1.000
_cell.angle_alpha   90.00
_cell.angle_beta   90.00
_cell.angle_gamma   90.00
#
_symmetry.space_group_name_H-M   'P 1'
#
loop_
_entity.id
_entity.type
_entity.pdbx_description
1 polymer ?
#
loop_
_entity_poly.entity_id
_entity_poly.type
_entity_poly.pdbx_seq_one_letter_code
_entity_poly.pdbx_strand_id
1 'polypeptide(L)'
;YISGLEDLVALKQQHPEFQMILHSDQGSVYASKAFNELLPMYGISRSMSRAGTPTDNAAMEAINGWIKSELFMDLHVTGDRPVRDEVDDYIVFFNEQRPAYSLNYLTPKQYRESFSSCLSV
;
A
#
# COMPACT_ATOMS: atom_id res chain seq x y z
N TYR A 1 -9.66 9.73 -1.10
CA TYR A 1 -8.93 9.76 0.19
C TYR A 1 -9.76 9.19 1.33
N ILE A 2 -11.02 9.59 1.45
CA ILE A 2 -11.91 9.12 2.51
C ILE A 2 -12.14 7.61 2.40
N SER A 3 -12.37 7.08 1.20
CA SER A 3 -12.60 5.65 0.98
C SER A 3 -11.38 4.80 1.36
N GLY A 4 -10.17 5.26 1.04
CA GLY A 4 -8.95 4.57 1.43
C GLY A 4 -8.73 4.55 2.94
N LEU A 5 -9.10 5.62 3.62
CA LEU A 5 -9.03 5.70 5.08
C LEU A 5 -10.06 4.75 5.73
N GLU A 6 -11.25 4.66 5.16
CA GLU A 6 -12.27 3.71 5.64
C GLU A 6 -11.81 2.27 5.53
N ASP A 7 -11.17 1.90 4.42
CA ASP A 7 -10.60 0.57 4.23
C ASP A 7 -9.50 0.27 5.27
N LEU A 8 -8.66 1.26 5.54
CA LEU A 8 -7.59 1.14 6.53
C LEU A 8 -8.14 0.96 7.94
N VAL A 9 -9.18 1.73 8.29
CA VAL A 9 -9.87 1.62 9.58
C VAL A 9 -10.53 0.24 9.72
N ALA A 10 -11.19 -0.24 8.68
CA ALA A 10 -11.81 -1.57 8.68
C ALA A 10 -10.76 -2.67 8.90
N LEU A 11 -9.62 -2.56 8.24
CA LEU A 11 -8.51 -3.50 8.42
C LEU A 11 -7.99 -3.48 9.86
N LYS A 12 -7.84 -2.31 10.46
CA LYS A 12 -7.43 -2.16 11.85
C LYS A 12 -8.42 -2.78 12.81
N GLN A 13 -9.72 -2.63 12.55
CA GLN A 13 -10.77 -3.21 13.38
C GLN A 13 -10.81 -4.73 13.30
N GLN A 14 -10.45 -5.31 12.14
CA GLN A 14 -10.33 -6.76 11.98
C GLN A 14 -9.12 -7.34 12.72
N HIS A 15 -8.08 -6.55 12.93
CA HIS A 15 -6.84 -6.95 13.57
C HIS A 15 -6.44 -5.96 14.67
N PRO A 16 -7.24 -5.83 15.75
CA PRO A 16 -6.99 -4.84 16.79
C PRO A 16 -5.69 -5.12 17.57
N GLU A 17 -5.19 -6.34 17.55
CA GLU A 17 -3.94 -6.74 18.20
C GLU A 17 -2.69 -6.27 17.48
N PHE A 18 -2.78 -5.89 16.20
CA PHE A 18 -1.65 -5.41 15.44
C PHE A 18 -1.45 -3.91 15.61
N GLN A 19 -0.19 -3.52 15.79
CA GLN A 19 0.20 -2.12 15.73
C GLN A 19 0.23 -1.69 14.27
N MET A 20 -0.54 -0.67 13.92
CA MET A 20 -0.62 -0.18 12.54
C MET A 20 0.02 1.21 12.45
N ILE A 21 0.90 1.37 11.48
CA ILE A 21 1.57 2.64 11.19
C ILE A 21 1.25 3.02 9.75
N LEU A 22 0.70 4.21 9.57
CA LEU A 22 0.50 4.79 8.24
C LEU A 22 1.63 5.77 7.95
N HIS A 23 2.46 5.44 6.96
CA HIS A 23 3.53 6.32 6.49
C HIS A 23 3.09 7.07 5.24
N SER A 24 3.32 8.38 5.22
CA SER A 24 3.02 9.23 4.07
C SER A 24 4.04 10.35 3.93
N ASP A 25 4.03 11.02 2.79
CA ASP A 25 4.72 12.29 2.63
C ASP A 25 3.97 13.43 3.36
N GLN A 26 4.48 14.65 3.25
CA GLN A 26 3.86 15.84 3.84
C GLN A 26 2.91 16.56 2.87
N GLY A 27 2.31 15.82 1.93
CA GLY A 27 1.30 16.40 1.04
C GLY A 27 0.15 17.05 1.81
N SER A 28 -0.47 18.06 1.21
CA SER A 28 -1.49 18.89 1.86
C SER A 28 -2.65 18.07 2.46
N VAL A 29 -3.05 16.99 1.80
CA VAL A 29 -4.12 16.10 2.30
C VAL A 29 -3.68 15.38 3.56
N TYR A 30 -2.47 14.81 3.55
CA TYR A 30 -1.93 14.05 4.68
C TYR A 30 -1.50 14.93 5.85
N ALA A 31 -1.24 16.21 5.59
CA ALA A 31 -0.94 17.21 6.61
C ALA A 31 -2.20 17.86 7.19
N SER A 32 -3.39 17.54 6.68
CA SER A 32 -4.64 18.14 7.14
C SER A 32 -4.92 17.78 8.60
N LYS A 33 -5.53 18.73 9.31
CA LYS A 33 -5.92 18.55 10.71
C LYS A 33 -6.89 17.38 10.88
N ALA A 34 -7.88 17.26 9.97
CA ALA A 34 -8.85 16.17 10.00
C ALA A 34 -8.19 14.81 9.94
N PHE A 35 -7.22 14.63 9.04
CA PHE A 35 -6.47 13.39 8.88
C PHE A 35 -5.65 13.06 10.13
N ASN A 36 -4.98 14.06 10.70
CA ASN A 36 -4.19 13.92 11.93
C ASN A 36 -5.03 13.56 13.16
N GLU A 37 -6.27 14.02 13.22
CA GLU A 37 -7.17 13.74 14.35
C GLU A 37 -7.85 12.37 14.23
N LEU A 38 -8.16 11.92 13.01
CA LEU A 38 -8.87 10.66 12.79
C LEU A 38 -8.02 9.43 13.10
N LEU A 39 -6.76 9.43 12.68
CA LEU A 39 -5.91 8.25 12.83
C LEU A 39 -5.72 7.79 14.28
N PRO A 40 -5.42 8.67 15.25
CA PRO A 40 -5.30 8.27 16.65
C PRO A 40 -6.59 7.71 17.25
N MET A 41 -7.74 8.20 16.81
CA MET A 41 -9.05 7.70 17.28
C MET A 41 -9.24 6.22 16.96
N TYR A 42 -8.64 5.73 15.89
CA TYR A 42 -8.71 4.33 15.48
C TYR A 42 -7.47 3.50 15.87
N GLY A 43 -6.57 4.08 16.65
CA GLY A 43 -5.37 3.38 17.10
C GLY A 43 -4.32 3.22 16.01
N ILE A 44 -4.32 4.06 15.00
CA ILE A 44 -3.35 4.04 13.91
C ILE A 44 -2.29 5.13 14.17
N SER A 45 -1.04 4.72 14.27
CA SER A 45 0.08 5.64 14.41
C SER A 45 0.46 6.23 13.07
N ARG A 46 0.95 7.45 13.08
CA ARG A 46 1.35 8.14 11.86
C ARG A 46 2.85 8.35 11.80
N SER A 47 3.41 8.11 10.63
CA SER A 47 4.79 8.42 10.29
C SER A 47 4.81 9.27 9.03
N MET A 48 5.65 10.30 8.98
CA MET A 48 5.74 11.20 7.82
C MET A 48 7.17 11.30 7.33
N SER A 49 7.32 11.33 6.00
CA SER A 49 8.59 11.68 5.38
C SER A 49 9.00 13.11 5.76
N ARG A 50 10.28 13.33 5.92
CA ARG A 50 10.80 14.68 6.14
C ARG A 50 10.62 15.52 4.87
N ALA A 51 10.34 16.80 5.04
CA ALA A 51 10.17 17.70 3.90
C ALA A 51 11.42 17.71 3.02
N GLY A 52 11.24 17.61 1.69
CA GLY A 52 12.33 17.61 0.74
C GLY A 52 13.24 16.38 0.76
N THR A 53 12.81 15.29 1.39
CA THR A 53 13.60 14.05 1.50
C THR A 53 12.86 12.90 0.85
N PRO A 54 12.91 12.74 -0.49
CA PRO A 54 12.19 11.67 -1.20
C PRO A 54 12.64 10.27 -0.78
N THR A 55 13.87 10.10 -0.30
CA THR A 55 14.39 8.81 0.16
C THR A 55 13.62 8.22 1.33
N ASP A 56 12.93 9.04 2.12
CA ASP A 56 12.12 8.56 3.25
C ASP A 56 10.88 7.77 2.77
N ASN A 57 10.48 7.92 1.52
CA ASN A 57 9.34 7.22 0.92
C ASN A 57 9.71 6.47 -0.37
N ALA A 58 10.99 6.10 -0.50
CA ALA A 58 11.53 5.51 -1.73
C ALA A 58 10.85 4.18 -2.10
N ALA A 59 10.50 3.35 -1.13
CA ALA A 59 9.83 2.07 -1.38
C ALA A 59 8.47 2.28 -2.05
N MET A 60 7.68 3.21 -1.57
CA MET A 60 6.37 3.52 -2.16
C MET A 60 6.49 4.13 -3.54
N GLU A 61 7.46 5.00 -3.75
CA GLU A 61 7.74 5.60 -5.05
C GLU A 61 8.16 4.54 -6.08
N ALA A 62 9.00 3.58 -5.68
CA ALA A 62 9.41 2.46 -6.51
C ALA A 62 8.21 1.59 -6.92
N ILE A 63 7.35 1.24 -5.98
CA ILE A 63 6.15 0.44 -6.24
C ILE A 63 5.22 1.19 -7.20
N ASN A 64 4.99 2.46 -6.99
CA ASN A 64 4.18 3.29 -7.89
C ASN A 64 4.76 3.35 -9.30
N GLY A 65 6.08 3.44 -9.42
CA GLY A 65 6.77 3.40 -10.71
C GLY A 65 6.57 2.08 -11.43
N TRP A 66 6.69 0.97 -10.74
CA TRP A 66 6.45 -0.36 -11.31
C TRP A 66 4.99 -0.54 -11.75
N ILE A 67 4.03 -0.14 -10.93
CA ILE A 67 2.61 -0.23 -11.26
C ILE A 67 2.32 0.57 -12.53
N LYS A 68 2.79 1.80 -12.63
CA LYS A 68 2.58 2.64 -13.79
C LYS A 68 3.21 2.03 -15.04
N SER A 69 4.44 1.56 -14.94
CA SER A 69 5.15 0.97 -16.07
C SER A 69 4.47 -0.30 -16.57
N GLU A 70 4.18 -1.24 -15.67
CA GLU A 70 3.57 -2.51 -16.06
C GLU A 70 2.13 -2.33 -16.55
N LEU A 71 1.35 -1.48 -15.89
CA LEU A 71 -0.05 -1.29 -16.24
C LEU A 71 -0.23 -0.61 -17.62
N PHE A 72 0.53 0.43 -17.88
CA PHE A 72 0.37 1.23 -19.10
C PHE A 72 1.27 0.78 -20.25
N MET A 73 2.48 0.30 -19.96
CA MET A 73 3.45 -0.06 -20.99
C MET A 73 3.34 -1.54 -21.38
N ASP A 74 3.23 -2.43 -20.42
CA ASP A 74 3.28 -3.88 -20.67
C ASP A 74 1.90 -4.49 -20.89
N LEU A 75 0.90 -4.07 -20.14
CA LEU A 75 -0.46 -4.59 -20.24
C LEU A 75 -1.37 -3.81 -21.19
N HIS A 76 -0.86 -2.74 -21.79
CA HIS A 76 -1.56 -1.93 -22.80
C HIS A 76 -2.99 -1.55 -22.39
N VAL A 77 -3.13 -0.96 -21.20
CA VAL A 77 -4.44 -0.49 -20.74
C VAL A 77 -4.99 0.54 -21.70
N THR A 78 -6.10 0.21 -22.35
CA THR A 78 -6.68 1.01 -23.44
C THR A 78 -7.69 2.05 -22.99
N GLY A 79 -8.09 2.01 -21.73
CA GLY A 79 -9.11 2.92 -21.20
C GLY A 79 -10.55 2.48 -21.45
N ASP A 80 -10.77 1.28 -21.95
CA ASP A 80 -12.12 0.73 -22.21
C ASP A 80 -12.84 0.37 -20.89
N ARG A 81 -12.09 0.22 -19.82
CA ARG A 81 -12.61 -0.02 -18.47
C ARG A 81 -12.24 1.16 -17.56
N PRO A 82 -12.99 1.41 -16.47
CA PRO A 82 -12.59 2.39 -15.46
C PRO A 82 -11.17 2.12 -14.95
N VAL A 83 -10.37 3.15 -14.82
CA VAL A 83 -8.98 3.03 -14.34
C VAL A 83 -8.92 2.34 -12.98
N ARG A 84 -9.88 2.59 -12.12
CA ARG A 84 -9.97 1.95 -10.81
C ARG A 84 -10.03 0.42 -10.92
N ASP A 85 -10.87 -0.10 -11.82
CA ASP A 85 -11.01 -1.55 -12.01
C ASP A 85 -9.72 -2.17 -12.55
N GLU A 86 -9.05 -1.49 -13.47
CA GLU A 86 -7.74 -1.93 -13.99
C GLU A 86 -6.68 -1.97 -12.90
N VAL A 87 -6.64 -0.96 -12.04
CA VAL A 87 -5.70 -0.91 -10.92
C VAL A 87 -6.01 -2.00 -9.91
N ASP A 88 -7.27 -2.21 -9.56
CA ASP A 88 -7.69 -3.24 -8.61
C ASP A 88 -7.28 -4.64 -9.10
N ASP A 89 -7.54 -4.96 -10.36
CA ASP A 89 -7.13 -6.23 -10.98
C ASP A 89 -5.61 -6.39 -10.99
N TYR A 90 -4.90 -5.31 -11.29
CA TYR A 90 -3.43 -5.32 -11.28
C TYR A 90 -2.86 -5.55 -9.87
N ILE A 91 -3.44 -4.97 -8.84
CA ILE A 91 -2.99 -5.18 -7.46
C ILE A 91 -3.15 -6.64 -7.06
N VAL A 92 -4.25 -7.29 -7.43
CA VAL A 92 -4.43 -8.73 -7.21
C VAL A 92 -3.36 -9.53 -7.93
N PHE A 93 -3.10 -9.23 -9.19
CA PHE A 93 -2.03 -9.86 -9.98
C PHE A 93 -0.66 -9.66 -9.33
N PHE A 94 -0.33 -8.44 -8.92
CA PHE A 94 0.93 -8.09 -8.28
C PHE A 94 1.16 -8.91 -7.00
N ASN A 95 0.14 -9.04 -6.17
CA ASN A 95 0.24 -9.72 -4.88
C ASN A 95 0.22 -11.24 -5.00
N GLU A 96 -0.53 -11.81 -5.93
CA GLU A 96 -0.85 -13.23 -5.96
C GLU A 96 -0.19 -14.00 -7.10
N GLN A 97 0.20 -13.33 -8.18
CA GLN A 97 0.69 -14.00 -9.39
C GLN A 97 2.06 -13.53 -9.87
N ARG A 98 2.45 -12.31 -9.56
CA ARG A 98 3.71 -11.73 -10.04
C ARG A 98 4.88 -12.14 -9.15
N PRO A 99 5.82 -12.98 -9.66
CA PRO A 99 7.02 -13.30 -8.89
C PRO A 99 7.96 -12.09 -8.86
N ALA A 100 8.60 -11.87 -7.71
CA ALA A 100 9.55 -10.78 -7.54
C ALA A 100 10.95 -11.34 -7.28
N TYR A 101 11.92 -10.85 -8.03
CA TYR A 101 13.32 -11.27 -7.89
C TYR A 101 13.83 -11.07 -6.46
N SER A 102 13.55 -9.91 -5.87
CA SER A 102 13.95 -9.56 -4.51
C SER A 102 13.32 -10.45 -3.43
N LEU A 103 12.26 -11.15 -3.76
CA LEU A 103 11.56 -12.08 -2.87
C LEU A 103 11.84 -13.55 -3.21
N ASN A 104 12.99 -13.85 -3.80
CA ASN A 104 13.38 -15.17 -4.26
C ASN A 104 12.38 -15.77 -5.25
N TYR A 105 11.85 -14.96 -6.16
CA TYR A 105 10.83 -15.31 -7.17
C TYR A 105 9.48 -15.73 -6.57
N LEU A 106 9.24 -15.46 -5.30
CA LEU A 106 7.92 -15.61 -4.69
C LEU A 106 7.05 -14.39 -5.02
N THR A 107 5.74 -14.58 -4.99
CA THR A 107 4.82 -13.44 -5.02
C THR A 107 4.82 -12.75 -3.64
N PRO A 108 4.43 -11.48 -3.55
CA PRO A 108 4.30 -10.81 -2.25
C PRO A 108 3.44 -11.57 -1.25
N LYS A 109 2.34 -12.17 -1.70
CA LYS A 109 1.48 -12.98 -0.84
C LYS A 109 2.19 -14.22 -0.30
N GLN A 110 2.88 -14.97 -1.17
CA GLN A 110 3.64 -16.15 -0.78
C GLN A 110 4.75 -15.79 0.22
N TYR A 111 5.45 -14.70 -0.03
CA TYR A 111 6.51 -14.24 0.85
C TYR A 111 5.98 -13.88 2.24
N ARG A 112 4.87 -13.16 2.30
CA ARG A 112 4.22 -12.82 3.57
C ARG A 112 3.75 -14.07 4.32
N GLU A 113 3.16 -15.04 3.64
CA GLU A 113 2.70 -16.29 4.24
C GLU A 113 3.85 -17.13 4.78
N SER A 114 5.03 -17.08 4.16
CA SER A 114 6.21 -17.77 4.67
C SER A 114 6.65 -17.26 6.05
N PHE A 115 6.51 -15.98 6.31
CA PHE A 115 6.75 -15.40 7.65
C PHE A 115 5.65 -15.74 8.64
N SER A 116 4.40 -15.72 8.20
CA SER A 116 3.26 -16.07 9.08
C SER A 116 3.36 -17.50 9.60
N SER A 117 3.80 -18.44 8.77
CA SER A 117 4.00 -19.83 9.18
C SER A 117 5.13 -19.97 10.20
N CYS A 118 6.15 -19.11 10.15
CA CYS A 118 7.23 -19.09 11.15
C CYS A 118 6.78 -18.47 12.47
N LEU A 119 5.79 -17.58 12.47
CA LEU A 119 5.30 -16.89 13.65
C LEU A 119 4.22 -17.67 14.39
N SER A 120 3.62 -18.67 13.76
CA SER A 120 2.52 -19.46 14.33
C SER A 120 2.96 -20.68 15.14
N VAL A 121 4.24 -20.72 15.46
CA VAL A 121 4.78 -21.82 16.29
C VAL A 121 4.75 -21.47 17.78
#